data_8f2a6f3d6fec8685ddd121d7f7cc04c6
#
_entry.id   8f2a6f3d6fec8685ddd121d7f7cc04c6
#
_cell.length_a   1.000
_cell.length_b   1.000
_cell.length_c   1.000
_cell.angle_alpha   90.00
_cell.angle_beta   90.00
_cell.angle_gamma   90.00
#
_symmetry.space_group_name_H-M   'P 1'
#
loop_
_entity.id
_entity.type
_entity.pdbx_description
1 polymer ?
#
loop_
_entity_poly.entity_id
_entity_poly.type
_entity_poly.pdbx_seq_one_letter_code
_entity_poly.pdbx_strand_id
1 'polypeptide(L)'
;MAYAAGADAPSAFAQPSEHYLLQFAKPDEKVFVYERYDAKGALFQRDAATLISPVKVPSATERVINGVTYRLRGLAACPKPKIAYKTQQWDCTKAAQDFEEVIYNDRASVVLCKTLVLQSRKGEPDAVSCFSLVGAGNANDPYNVAYDDDEMVFFDMAAIGRNKDGKSLRPDLEHSADLGGQFQE
;
A
#
# COMPACT_ATOMS: atom_id res chain seq x y z
N MET A 1 23.33 5.98 14.16
CA MET A 1 24.13 5.49 13.02
C MET A 1 23.53 6.06 11.76
N ALA A 2 24.28 6.86 11.00
CA ALA A 2 23.81 7.41 9.73
C ALA A 2 23.91 6.28 8.68
N TYR A 3 22.79 5.80 8.18
CA TYR A 3 22.78 4.93 7.02
C TYR A 3 23.15 5.74 5.78
N ALA A 4 24.23 5.35 5.12
CA ALA A 4 24.55 5.88 3.80
C ALA A 4 23.36 5.61 2.86
N ALA A 5 22.78 6.65 2.29
CA ALA A 5 21.80 6.53 1.23
C ALA A 5 22.50 5.92 0.02
N GLY A 6 22.36 4.60 -0.16
CA GLY A 6 22.77 3.93 -1.38
C GLY A 6 21.97 4.49 -2.55
N ALA A 7 22.51 4.39 -3.77
CA ALA A 7 21.94 4.92 -5.02
C ALA A 7 20.52 4.39 -5.37
N ASP A 8 19.96 3.47 -4.57
CA ASP A 8 18.66 2.81 -4.74
C ASP A 8 17.60 3.25 -3.70
N ALA A 9 17.84 4.33 -2.92
CA ALA A 9 16.80 4.82 -2.01
C ALA A 9 15.62 5.33 -2.83
N PRO A 10 14.45 4.69 -2.77
CA PRO A 10 13.32 5.08 -3.59
C PRO A 10 12.84 6.47 -3.17
N SER A 11 12.43 7.28 -4.15
CA SER A 11 11.74 8.54 -3.86
C SER A 11 10.45 8.26 -3.07
N ALA A 12 9.93 9.27 -2.37
CA ALA A 12 8.70 9.17 -1.56
C ALA A 12 7.50 8.56 -2.31
N PHE A 13 7.50 8.61 -3.62
CA PHE A 13 6.36 8.21 -4.48
C PHE A 13 6.68 7.02 -5.39
N ALA A 14 7.94 6.63 -5.55
CA ALA A 14 8.29 5.51 -6.41
C ALA A 14 8.02 4.17 -5.71
N GLN A 15 7.54 3.20 -6.48
CA GLN A 15 7.49 1.81 -6.05
C GLN A 15 8.91 1.33 -5.69
N PRO A 16 9.11 0.73 -4.52
CA PRO A 16 10.41 0.17 -4.16
C PRO A 16 10.74 -1.03 -5.06
N SER A 17 12.03 -1.27 -5.29
CA SER A 17 12.45 -2.51 -5.92
C SER A 17 12.31 -3.69 -4.96
N GLU A 18 12.17 -4.90 -5.51
CA GLU A 18 12.22 -6.15 -4.74
C GLU A 18 13.52 -6.22 -3.90
N HIS A 19 14.66 -5.92 -4.52
CA HIS A 19 15.96 -5.90 -3.85
C HIS A 19 15.98 -4.97 -2.63
N TYR A 20 15.30 -3.83 -2.73
CA TYR A 20 15.20 -2.90 -1.61
C TYR A 20 14.38 -3.48 -0.44
N LEU A 21 13.26 -4.13 -0.72
CA LEU A 21 12.44 -4.75 0.32
C LEU A 21 13.11 -5.97 0.94
N LEU A 22 13.85 -6.76 0.17
CA LEU A 22 14.60 -7.91 0.66
C LEU A 22 15.63 -7.56 1.75
N GLN A 23 16.12 -6.32 1.81
CA GLN A 23 17.04 -5.87 2.87
C GLN A 23 16.40 -5.91 4.27
N PHE A 24 15.08 -5.90 4.35
CA PHE A 24 14.32 -5.94 5.60
C PHE A 24 13.76 -7.32 5.92
N ALA A 25 13.76 -8.23 4.94
CA ALA A 25 13.22 -9.57 5.14
C ALA A 25 14.03 -10.33 6.20
N LYS A 26 13.32 -11.02 7.05
CA LYS A 26 13.90 -11.89 8.08
C LYS A 26 13.31 -13.29 7.96
N PRO A 27 14.10 -14.35 8.23
CA PRO A 27 13.56 -15.69 8.32
C PRO A 27 12.45 -15.75 9.37
N ASP A 28 11.33 -16.36 9.02
CA ASP A 28 10.21 -16.67 9.92
C ASP A 28 9.55 -15.47 10.62
N GLU A 29 9.89 -14.24 10.22
CA GLU A 29 9.28 -13.03 10.76
C GLU A 29 8.70 -12.17 9.62
N LYS A 30 7.53 -11.56 9.88
CA LYS A 30 7.00 -10.50 9.05
C LYS A 30 7.46 -9.15 9.56
N VAL A 31 7.94 -8.30 8.67
CA VAL A 31 8.52 -7.01 9.04
C VAL A 31 7.66 -5.87 8.50
N PHE A 32 7.33 -4.93 9.36
CA PHE A 32 6.75 -3.66 8.97
C PHE A 32 7.84 -2.58 8.94
N VAL A 33 7.95 -1.88 7.81
CA VAL A 33 8.86 -0.76 7.61
C VAL A 33 8.03 0.50 7.38
N TYR A 34 8.30 1.54 8.16
CA TYR A 34 7.65 2.82 8.02
C TYR A 34 8.66 3.90 7.66
N GLU A 35 8.48 4.53 6.51
CA GLU A 35 9.37 5.55 5.99
C GLU A 35 8.67 6.91 5.92
N ARG A 36 9.35 7.93 6.47
CA ARG A 36 8.95 9.32 6.40
C ARG A 36 9.91 10.10 5.52
N TYR A 37 9.34 10.85 4.61
CA TYR A 37 10.08 11.69 3.67
C TYR A 37 9.83 13.16 3.94
N ASP A 38 10.86 13.99 3.76
CA ASP A 38 10.75 15.44 3.88
C ASP A 38 10.05 16.08 2.66
N ALA A 39 9.90 17.40 2.69
CA ALA A 39 9.28 18.16 1.61
C ALA A 39 10.03 18.09 0.27
N LYS A 40 11.29 17.68 0.29
CA LYS A 40 12.13 17.53 -0.91
C LYS A 40 12.13 16.10 -1.44
N GLY A 41 11.40 15.20 -0.77
CA GLY A 41 11.37 13.78 -1.11
C GLY A 41 12.60 13.00 -0.65
N ALA A 42 13.39 13.54 0.28
CA ALA A 42 14.50 12.82 0.90
C ALA A 42 14.01 12.03 2.11
N LEU A 43 14.56 10.83 2.31
CA LEU A 43 14.24 9.99 3.46
C LEU A 43 14.69 10.69 4.75
N PHE A 44 13.71 11.02 5.59
CA PHE A 44 13.93 11.70 6.86
C PHE A 44 14.07 10.72 8.03
N GLN A 45 13.21 9.69 8.07
CA GLN A 45 13.19 8.68 9.13
C GLN A 45 12.73 7.34 8.56
N ARG A 46 13.31 6.26 9.09
CA ARG A 46 12.86 4.89 8.84
C ARG A 46 12.79 4.15 10.16
N ASP A 47 11.65 3.52 10.39
CA ASP A 47 11.42 2.61 11.50
C ASP A 47 11.12 1.23 10.93
N ALA A 48 11.70 0.19 11.51
CA ALA A 48 11.41 -1.20 11.15
C ALA A 48 11.10 -2.00 12.41
N ALA A 49 9.99 -2.73 12.38
CA ALA A 49 9.53 -3.53 13.51
C ALA A 49 8.92 -4.84 13.02
N THR A 50 8.96 -5.88 13.84
CA THR A 50 8.22 -7.12 13.59
C THR A 50 6.71 -6.84 13.66
N LEU A 51 5.93 -7.45 12.76
CA LEU A 51 4.48 -7.45 12.85
C LEU A 51 4.07 -8.37 14.03
N ILE A 52 3.58 -7.74 15.10
CA ILE A 52 3.20 -8.43 16.34
C ILE A 52 1.75 -8.92 16.34
N SER A 53 0.96 -8.51 15.36
CA SER A 53 -0.44 -8.91 15.19
C SER A 53 -0.81 -8.86 13.70
N PRO A 54 -1.84 -9.60 13.28
CA PRO A 54 -2.35 -9.48 11.92
C PRO A 54 -2.70 -8.03 11.56
N VAL A 55 -2.35 -7.64 10.34
CA VAL A 55 -2.81 -6.37 9.76
C VAL A 55 -4.32 -6.46 9.58
N LYS A 56 -5.03 -5.42 9.98
CA LYS A 56 -6.49 -5.29 9.76
C LYS A 56 -6.75 -4.25 8.68
N VAL A 57 -7.76 -4.51 7.89
CA VAL A 57 -8.22 -3.65 6.79
C VAL A 57 -9.65 -3.19 7.08
N PRO A 58 -9.86 -2.14 7.91
CA PRO A 58 -11.21 -1.70 8.30
C PRO A 58 -12.03 -1.19 7.12
N SER A 59 -11.36 -0.67 6.09
CA SER A 59 -11.98 -0.17 4.86
C SER A 59 -11.01 -0.29 3.69
N ALA A 60 -11.47 -0.04 2.48
CA ALA A 60 -10.63 0.00 1.29
C ALA A 60 -9.44 0.97 1.41
N THR A 61 -9.54 1.99 2.25
CA THR A 61 -8.54 3.05 2.38
C THR A 61 -7.84 3.10 3.73
N GLU A 62 -8.12 2.18 4.66
CA GLU A 62 -7.50 2.17 5.99
C GLU A 62 -6.81 0.85 6.30
N ARG A 63 -5.66 0.94 6.96
CA ARG A 63 -4.86 -0.18 7.44
C ARG A 63 -4.53 0.02 8.91
N VAL A 64 -4.70 -1.03 9.71
CA VAL A 64 -4.24 -1.04 11.12
C VAL A 64 -3.05 -1.98 11.22
N ILE A 65 -1.88 -1.43 11.47
CA ILE A 65 -0.61 -2.15 11.54
C ILE A 65 0.01 -1.90 12.91
N ASN A 66 0.27 -2.98 13.65
CA ASN A 66 0.79 -2.91 15.04
C ASN A 66 -0.03 -1.95 15.94
N GLY A 67 -1.35 -1.89 15.73
CA GLY A 67 -2.26 -1.04 16.52
C GLY A 67 -2.34 0.43 16.06
N VAL A 68 -1.58 0.82 15.04
CA VAL A 68 -1.62 2.18 14.48
C VAL A 68 -2.45 2.18 13.19
N THR A 69 -3.35 3.14 13.07
CA THR A 69 -4.16 3.33 11.85
C THR A 69 -3.43 4.22 10.86
N TYR A 70 -3.35 3.76 9.62
CA TYR A 70 -2.85 4.49 8.45
C TYR A 70 -3.97 4.63 7.42
N ARG A 71 -3.91 5.67 6.58
CA ARG A 71 -4.85 5.87 5.48
C ARG A 71 -4.12 5.90 4.15
N LEU A 72 -4.60 5.16 3.16
CA LEU A 72 -4.03 5.21 1.81
C LEU A 72 -4.17 6.62 1.22
N ARG A 73 -3.04 7.16 0.76
CA ARG A 73 -2.93 8.55 0.33
C ARG A 73 -3.72 8.81 -0.95
N GLY A 74 -4.59 9.84 -0.90
CA GLY A 74 -5.32 10.33 -2.07
C GLY A 74 -6.35 9.36 -2.64
N LEU A 75 -6.69 8.30 -1.91
CA LEU A 75 -7.77 7.39 -2.26
C LEU A 75 -9.05 7.74 -1.49
N ALA A 76 -10.18 7.44 -2.11
CA ALA A 76 -11.51 7.54 -1.54
C ALA A 76 -12.11 6.13 -1.39
N ALA A 77 -13.17 6.03 -0.58
CA ALA A 77 -13.88 4.78 -0.36
C ALA A 77 -14.38 4.15 -1.67
N CYS A 78 -14.85 2.93 -1.57
CA CYS A 78 -15.45 2.17 -2.68
C CYS A 78 -16.33 3.04 -3.59
N PRO A 79 -16.08 3.08 -4.90
CA PRO A 79 -16.87 3.88 -5.83
C PRO A 79 -18.31 3.37 -5.98
N LYS A 80 -18.50 2.09 -5.75
CA LYS A 80 -19.79 1.39 -5.80
C LYS A 80 -19.92 0.46 -4.58
N PRO A 81 -21.14 0.21 -4.07
CA PRO A 81 -21.33 -0.69 -2.93
C PRO A 81 -20.98 -2.15 -3.27
N LYS A 82 -21.05 -2.51 -4.54
CA LYS A 82 -20.69 -3.84 -5.03
C LYS A 82 -19.74 -3.75 -6.22
N ILE A 83 -18.77 -4.66 -6.25
CA ILE A 83 -17.88 -4.87 -7.38
C ILE A 83 -18.24 -6.19 -8.08
N ALA A 84 -18.08 -6.23 -9.39
CA ALA A 84 -18.24 -7.45 -10.17
C ALA A 84 -16.87 -8.14 -10.30
N TYR A 85 -16.81 -9.43 -10.02
CA TYR A 85 -15.66 -10.26 -10.37
C TYR A 85 -16.14 -11.54 -11.00
N LYS A 86 -15.81 -11.74 -12.28
CA LYS A 86 -16.39 -12.81 -13.12
C LYS A 86 -17.92 -12.68 -13.11
N THR A 87 -18.63 -13.74 -12.70
CA THR A 87 -20.11 -13.80 -12.67
C THR A 87 -20.70 -13.44 -11.31
N GLN A 88 -19.88 -13.05 -10.34
CA GLN A 88 -20.31 -12.82 -8.96
C GLN A 88 -20.26 -11.33 -8.59
N GLN A 89 -21.18 -10.94 -7.72
CA GLN A 89 -21.21 -9.61 -7.12
C GLN A 89 -20.73 -9.69 -5.67
N TRP A 90 -19.74 -8.88 -5.32
CA TRP A 90 -19.14 -8.83 -4.01
C TRP A 90 -19.41 -7.47 -3.35
N ASP A 91 -19.64 -7.45 -2.05
CA ASP A 91 -19.58 -6.21 -1.29
C ASP A 91 -18.16 -5.61 -1.42
N CYS A 92 -18.08 -4.35 -1.84
CA CYS A 92 -16.79 -3.74 -2.15
C CYS A 92 -15.88 -3.64 -0.93
N THR A 93 -16.41 -3.23 0.21
CA THR A 93 -15.61 -3.11 1.45
C THR A 93 -15.12 -4.49 1.90
N LYS A 94 -16.00 -5.49 1.85
CA LYS A 94 -15.63 -6.86 2.24
C LYS A 94 -14.60 -7.46 1.28
N ALA A 95 -14.73 -7.20 -0.02
CA ALA A 95 -13.76 -7.65 -1.02
C ALA A 95 -12.38 -7.03 -0.78
N ALA A 96 -12.32 -5.72 -0.52
CA ALA A 96 -11.08 -5.03 -0.18
C ALA A 96 -10.44 -5.58 1.10
N GLN A 97 -11.24 -5.85 2.13
CA GLN A 97 -10.77 -6.46 3.37
C GLN A 97 -10.15 -7.85 3.10
N ASP A 98 -10.92 -8.75 2.49
CA ASP A 98 -10.49 -10.13 2.29
C ASP A 98 -9.27 -10.22 1.38
N PHE A 99 -9.20 -9.39 0.34
CA PHE A 99 -8.07 -9.36 -0.58
C PHE A 99 -6.79 -8.89 0.13
N GLU A 100 -6.83 -7.75 0.76
CA GLU A 100 -5.66 -7.16 1.39
C GLU A 100 -5.21 -7.88 2.65
N GLU A 101 -6.15 -8.40 3.45
CA GLU A 101 -5.77 -9.19 4.62
C GLU A 101 -5.01 -10.47 4.23
N VAL A 102 -5.35 -11.10 3.11
CA VAL A 102 -4.60 -12.22 2.55
C VAL A 102 -3.20 -11.78 2.11
N ILE A 103 -3.09 -10.66 1.39
CA ILE A 103 -1.78 -10.13 0.98
C ILE A 103 -0.89 -9.88 2.20
N TYR A 104 -1.36 -9.11 3.17
CA TYR A 104 -0.56 -8.75 4.34
C TYR A 104 -0.26 -9.92 5.28
N ASN A 105 -1.27 -10.76 5.55
CA ASN A 105 -1.16 -11.75 6.62
C ASN A 105 -0.66 -13.11 6.13
N ASP A 106 -0.92 -13.48 4.88
CA ASP A 106 -0.53 -14.79 4.36
C ASP A 106 0.65 -14.73 3.40
N ARG A 107 0.73 -13.66 2.55
CA ARG A 107 1.67 -13.60 1.43
C ARG A 107 2.88 -12.71 1.69
N ALA A 108 2.73 -11.61 2.44
CA ALA A 108 3.80 -10.65 2.63
C ALA A 108 4.82 -11.12 3.68
N SER A 109 6.11 -10.97 3.37
CA SER A 109 7.22 -11.07 4.31
C SER A 109 7.66 -9.69 4.84
N VAL A 110 7.53 -8.66 4.00
CA VAL A 110 7.80 -7.26 4.36
C VAL A 110 6.63 -6.39 3.90
N VAL A 111 6.17 -5.51 4.77
CA VAL A 111 5.22 -4.44 4.45
C VAL A 111 5.93 -3.12 4.64
N LEU A 112 6.01 -2.32 3.60
CA LEU A 112 6.59 -0.97 3.63
C LEU A 112 5.50 0.06 3.38
N CYS A 113 5.30 1.00 4.32
CA CYS A 113 4.46 2.17 4.08
C CYS A 113 5.30 3.46 4.11
N LYS A 114 5.03 4.35 3.17
CA LYS A 114 5.73 5.63 2.99
C LYS A 114 4.79 6.80 3.20
N THR A 115 5.25 7.84 3.90
CA THR A 115 4.52 9.11 4.05
C THR A 115 5.41 10.32 3.80
N LEU A 116 4.79 11.45 3.45
CA LEU A 116 5.43 12.76 3.51
C LEU A 116 5.12 13.41 4.85
N VAL A 117 6.15 13.87 5.56
CA VAL A 117 6.00 14.54 6.87
C VAL A 117 5.03 15.73 6.80
N LEU A 118 5.00 16.45 5.68
CA LEU A 118 4.07 17.57 5.46
C LEU A 118 2.59 17.17 5.37
N GLN A 119 2.28 15.90 5.16
CA GLN A 119 0.92 15.39 5.05
C GLN A 119 0.38 14.83 6.37
N SER A 120 1.24 14.69 7.38
CA SER A 120 0.84 14.26 8.71
C SER A 120 0.11 15.39 9.44
N ARG A 121 -1.10 15.11 9.92
CA ARG A 121 -1.92 16.04 10.72
C ARG A 121 -2.10 15.50 12.12
N LYS A 122 -1.95 16.36 13.12
CA LYS A 122 -2.11 15.96 14.51
C LYS A 122 -3.52 15.41 14.75
N GLY A 123 -3.59 14.15 15.21
CA GLY A 123 -4.86 13.49 15.55
C GLY A 123 -5.56 12.81 14.37
N GLU A 124 -4.99 12.86 13.17
CA GLU A 124 -5.45 12.09 12.01
C GLU A 124 -4.48 10.95 11.69
N PRO A 125 -4.96 9.83 11.09
CA PRO A 125 -4.08 8.81 10.56
C PRO A 125 -3.12 9.37 9.51
N ASP A 126 -1.86 8.94 9.54
CA ASP A 126 -0.90 9.32 8.50
C ASP A 126 -1.37 8.81 7.14
N ALA A 127 -1.26 9.69 6.14
CA ALA A 127 -1.54 9.36 4.74
C ALA A 127 -0.33 8.66 4.14
N VAL A 128 -0.48 7.40 3.73
CA VAL A 128 0.61 6.52 3.28
C VAL A 128 0.35 5.94 1.89
N SER A 129 1.42 5.52 1.24
CA SER A 129 1.39 4.53 0.15
C SER A 129 2.09 3.27 0.64
N CYS A 130 1.45 2.11 0.50
CA CYS A 130 1.95 0.86 1.04
C CYS A 130 2.33 -0.13 -0.07
N PHE A 131 3.36 -0.92 0.21
CA PHE A 131 3.96 -1.92 -0.68
C PHE A 131 4.26 -3.17 0.12
N SER A 132 4.10 -4.33 -0.48
CA SER A 132 4.37 -5.60 0.16
C SER A 132 5.32 -6.46 -0.66
N LEU A 133 6.35 -7.03 -0.02
CA LEU A 133 7.14 -8.09 -0.62
C LEU A 133 6.39 -9.40 -0.44
N VAL A 134 5.87 -9.93 -1.53
CA VAL A 134 5.07 -11.16 -1.55
C VAL A 134 5.81 -12.29 -2.26
N GLY A 135 5.42 -13.54 -1.97
CA GLY A 135 6.03 -14.73 -2.54
C GLY A 135 7.04 -15.42 -1.62
N ALA A 136 7.44 -16.63 -1.99
CA ALA A 136 8.35 -17.48 -1.24
C ALA A 136 9.82 -17.39 -1.71
N GLY A 137 10.11 -16.62 -2.76
CA GLY A 137 11.45 -16.44 -3.29
C GLY A 137 12.03 -17.68 -4.00
N ASN A 138 11.18 -18.56 -4.52
CA ASN A 138 11.59 -19.75 -5.26
C ASN A 138 11.05 -19.72 -6.70
N ALA A 139 11.46 -20.68 -7.52
CA ALA A 139 11.11 -20.70 -8.95
C ALA A 139 9.60 -20.80 -9.22
N ASN A 140 8.81 -21.39 -8.31
CA ASN A 140 7.36 -21.54 -8.46
C ASN A 140 6.58 -20.38 -7.86
N ASP A 141 7.17 -19.65 -6.93
CA ASP A 141 6.58 -18.49 -6.25
C ASP A 141 7.70 -17.45 -6.01
N PRO A 142 8.18 -16.77 -7.09
CA PRO A 142 9.22 -15.77 -6.96
C PRO A 142 8.74 -14.58 -6.12
N TYR A 143 9.68 -13.84 -5.54
CA TYR A 143 9.32 -12.58 -4.92
C TYR A 143 8.75 -11.60 -5.94
N ASN A 144 7.80 -10.80 -5.49
CA ASN A 144 7.22 -9.70 -6.23
C ASN A 144 6.86 -8.58 -5.26
N VAL A 145 6.71 -7.37 -5.78
CA VAL A 145 6.26 -6.21 -5.02
C VAL A 145 4.81 -5.92 -5.38
N ALA A 146 3.90 -6.19 -4.44
CA ALA A 146 2.52 -5.76 -4.51
C ALA A 146 2.44 -4.27 -4.13
N TYR A 147 1.65 -3.49 -4.86
CA TYR A 147 1.40 -2.08 -4.59
C TYR A 147 -0.06 -1.90 -4.19
N ASP A 148 -0.29 -1.80 -2.90
CA ASP A 148 -1.61 -1.74 -2.27
C ASP A 148 -2.54 -0.68 -2.89
N ASP A 149 -2.05 0.57 -3.01
CA ASP A 149 -2.83 1.66 -3.59
C ASP A 149 -3.27 1.37 -5.03
N ASP A 150 -2.38 0.76 -5.83
CA ASP A 150 -2.61 0.42 -7.24
C ASP A 150 -3.62 -0.71 -7.37
N GLU A 151 -3.47 -1.75 -6.56
CA GLU A 151 -4.38 -2.91 -6.53
C GLU A 151 -5.79 -2.49 -6.13
N MET A 152 -5.93 -1.61 -5.12
CA MET A 152 -7.23 -1.09 -4.71
C MET A 152 -7.95 -0.35 -5.84
N VAL A 153 -7.22 0.42 -6.63
CA VAL A 153 -7.78 1.18 -7.76
C VAL A 153 -8.05 0.27 -8.95
N PHE A 154 -7.12 -0.63 -9.28
CA PHE A 154 -7.24 -1.58 -10.39
C PHE A 154 -8.47 -2.50 -10.24
N PHE A 155 -8.73 -2.99 -9.04
CA PHE A 155 -9.88 -3.85 -8.76
C PHE A 155 -11.18 -3.09 -8.42
N ASP A 156 -11.24 -1.77 -8.63
CA ASP A 156 -12.39 -0.89 -8.35
C ASP A 156 -12.84 -0.96 -6.86
N MET A 157 -11.91 -1.30 -5.97
CA MET A 157 -12.12 -1.38 -4.52
C MET A 157 -11.95 -0.02 -3.84
N ALA A 158 -11.24 0.91 -4.48
CA ALA A 158 -11.13 2.30 -4.07
C ALA A 158 -11.19 3.23 -5.29
N ALA A 159 -11.68 4.45 -5.09
CA ALA A 159 -11.64 5.49 -6.10
C ALA A 159 -10.42 6.40 -5.91
N ILE A 160 -9.92 6.98 -6.99
CA ILE A 160 -8.95 8.07 -6.91
C ILE A 160 -9.67 9.33 -6.39
N GLY A 161 -9.18 9.87 -5.26
CA GLY A 161 -9.70 11.12 -4.71
C GLY A 161 -9.42 12.31 -5.64
N ARG A 162 -10.26 13.32 -5.57
CA ARG A 162 -10.12 14.56 -6.33
C ARG A 162 -10.13 15.78 -5.42
N ASN A 163 -9.37 16.80 -5.79
CA ASN A 163 -9.36 18.07 -5.08
C ASN A 163 -10.64 18.90 -5.42
N LYS A 164 -10.75 20.12 -4.84
CA LYS A 164 -11.87 21.02 -5.07
C LYS A 164 -12.06 21.42 -6.53
N ASP A 165 -10.99 21.40 -7.31
CA ASP A 165 -10.99 21.74 -8.75
C ASP A 165 -11.22 20.52 -9.63
N GLY A 166 -11.55 19.36 -9.04
CA GLY A 166 -11.77 18.10 -9.74
C GLY A 166 -10.49 17.40 -10.22
N LYS A 167 -9.30 17.93 -9.88
CA LYS A 167 -8.02 17.30 -10.26
C LYS A 167 -7.74 16.08 -9.40
N SER A 168 -7.21 15.05 -10.04
CA SER A 168 -6.77 13.83 -9.38
C SER A 168 -5.75 14.11 -8.28
N LEU A 169 -5.91 13.43 -7.13
CA LEU A 169 -4.91 13.40 -6.06
C LEU A 169 -3.83 12.33 -6.30
N ARG A 170 -4.08 11.42 -7.25
CA ARG A 170 -3.21 10.30 -7.60
C ARG A 170 -3.14 10.11 -9.13
N PRO A 171 -2.55 11.08 -9.85
CA PRO A 171 -2.41 10.97 -11.31
C PRO A 171 -1.53 9.77 -11.73
N ASP A 172 -0.70 9.27 -10.83
CA ASP A 172 0.11 8.07 -10.99
C ASP A 172 -0.71 6.78 -11.10
N LEU A 173 -1.95 6.75 -10.59
CA LEU A 173 -2.84 5.59 -10.58
C LEU A 173 -3.97 5.67 -11.65
N GLU A 174 -4.07 6.74 -12.42
CA GLU A 174 -5.16 6.87 -13.41
C GLU A 174 -5.12 5.78 -14.47
N HIS A 175 -3.92 5.36 -14.88
CA HIS A 175 -3.78 4.27 -15.84
C HIS A 175 -4.31 2.92 -15.29
N SER A 176 -4.05 2.62 -14.02
CA SER A 176 -4.56 1.40 -13.38
C SER A 176 -6.08 1.43 -13.24
N ALA A 177 -6.66 2.60 -12.94
CA ALA A 177 -8.11 2.76 -12.91
C ALA A 177 -8.76 2.50 -14.27
N ASP A 178 -8.16 3.02 -15.34
CA ASP A 178 -8.66 2.82 -16.72
C ASP A 178 -8.56 1.34 -17.14
N LEU A 179 -7.47 0.66 -16.78
CA LEU A 179 -7.30 -0.77 -17.07
C LEU A 179 -8.28 -1.62 -16.28
N GLY A 180 -8.44 -1.36 -14.99
CA GLY A 180 -9.35 -2.09 -14.11
C GLY A 180 -10.80 -2.04 -14.62
N GLY A 181 -11.25 -0.88 -15.07
CA GLY A 181 -12.58 -0.71 -15.66
C GLY A 181 -12.84 -1.58 -16.90
N GLN A 182 -11.81 -1.91 -17.67
CA GLN A 182 -11.92 -2.75 -18.87
C GLN A 182 -12.02 -4.26 -18.56
N PHE A 183 -11.53 -4.69 -17.40
CA PHE A 183 -11.58 -6.11 -17.02
C PHE A 183 -12.89 -6.51 -16.31
N GLN A 184 -13.77 -5.55 -16.03
CA GLN A 184 -15.05 -5.77 -15.35
C GLN A 184 -16.25 -5.87 -16.31
N GLU A 185 -16.05 -5.57 -17.60
CA GLU A 185 -17.03 -5.76 -18.68
C GLU A 185 -16.95 -7.19 -19.25
#